data_3fffb39253d13aabcf162e96342adc1a
#
_entry.id   3fffb39253d13aabcf162e96342adc1a
#
_cell.length_a   1.000
_cell.length_b   1.000
_cell.length_c   1.000
_cell.angle_alpha   90.00
_cell.angle_beta   90.00
_cell.angle_gamma   90.00
#
_symmetry.space_group_name_H-M   'P 1'
#
loop_
_entity.id
_entity.type
_entity.pdbx_description
1 polymer ?
#
loop_
_entity_poly.entity_id
_entity_poly.type
_entity_poly.pdbx_seq_one_letter_code
_entity_poly.pdbx_strand_id
1 'polypeptide(L)'
;MQPLTKGAVIVISSHVVRGSVGNRAAVFALEVLGHPVWALPTIVLPWHPGHGPATRLRFADDDFDKAIEDLIAAPWLGEVSAILTGYFGSSRQPAAVARLVQAAKQKNPDLTYVCDPVMGDLGGLYIPLETAEAIRDHLIPIADIATPNRYELQW
;
A
#
# COMPACT_ATOMS: atom_id res chain seq x y z
N MET A 1 25.41 -17.31 -16.62
CA MET A 1 24.31 -17.34 -15.60
C MET A 1 23.66 -15.96 -15.68
N GLN A 2 22.45 -15.84 -16.23
CA GLN A 2 21.71 -14.58 -16.16
C GLN A 2 21.44 -14.27 -14.70
N PRO A 3 21.64 -13.02 -14.23
CA PRO A 3 21.23 -12.64 -12.89
C PRO A 3 19.72 -12.92 -12.79
N LEU A 4 19.30 -13.63 -11.75
CA LEU A 4 17.88 -13.77 -11.43
C LEU A 4 17.35 -12.35 -11.25
N THR A 5 16.60 -11.85 -12.23
CA THR A 5 15.91 -10.57 -12.08
C THR A 5 14.86 -10.78 -11.00
N LYS A 6 15.02 -10.08 -9.88
CA LYS A 6 14.01 -10.12 -8.81
C LYS A 6 12.70 -9.58 -9.38
N GLY A 7 11.59 -10.21 -9.02
CA GLY A 7 10.27 -9.73 -9.43
C GLY A 7 9.99 -8.32 -8.91
N ALA A 8 9.17 -7.58 -9.65
CA ALA A 8 8.74 -6.24 -9.25
C ALA A 8 7.88 -6.28 -7.98
N VAL A 9 7.94 -5.21 -7.19
CA VAL A 9 7.09 -5.03 -6.01
C VAL A 9 6.24 -3.78 -6.18
N ILE A 10 4.92 -3.89 -6.03
CA ILE A 10 4.04 -2.72 -5.95
C ILE A 10 3.98 -2.28 -4.48
N VAL A 11 4.26 -0.99 -4.24
CA VAL A 11 4.14 -0.37 -2.91
C VAL A 11 3.05 0.68 -2.93
N ILE A 12 2.03 0.52 -2.10
CA ILE A 12 0.85 1.39 -2.03
C ILE A 12 0.74 1.94 -0.60
N SER A 13 1.18 3.17 -0.39
CA SER A 13 1.16 3.82 0.93
C SER A 13 1.27 5.33 0.79
N SER A 14 1.32 6.06 1.90
CA SER A 14 1.54 7.51 1.88
C SER A 14 2.90 7.89 1.29
N HIS A 15 2.97 9.02 0.62
CA HIS A 15 4.23 9.66 0.24
C HIS A 15 4.48 10.88 1.14
N VAL A 16 5.59 10.87 1.88
CA VAL A 16 5.99 11.97 2.76
C VAL A 16 7.16 12.72 2.12
N VAL A 17 6.98 14.03 1.87
CA VAL A 17 8.02 14.85 1.20
C VAL A 17 9.26 14.96 2.08
N ARG A 18 9.08 15.30 3.37
CA ARG A 18 10.16 15.35 4.36
C ARG A 18 10.07 14.16 5.30
N GLY A 19 11.02 13.25 5.22
CA GLY A 19 11.11 12.06 6.07
C GLY A 19 11.21 10.75 5.27
N SER A 20 11.47 9.66 5.95
CA SER A 20 11.67 8.32 5.37
C SER A 20 10.66 7.35 5.99
N VAL A 21 9.37 7.58 5.67
CA VAL A 21 8.24 6.72 6.04
C VAL A 21 7.35 6.47 4.83
N GLY A 22 6.45 5.50 4.92
CA GLY A 22 5.54 5.12 3.84
C GLY A 22 6.31 4.69 2.59
N ASN A 23 5.85 5.13 1.42
CA ASN A 23 6.49 4.78 0.14
C ASN A 23 7.97 5.13 0.10
N ARG A 24 8.40 6.25 0.71
CA ARG A 24 9.81 6.63 0.67
C ARG A 24 10.74 5.64 1.37
N ALA A 25 10.31 5.07 2.48
CA ALA A 25 11.11 4.05 3.18
C ALA A 25 11.07 2.72 2.42
N ALA A 26 9.88 2.25 2.05
CA ALA A 26 9.70 0.96 1.39
C ALA A 26 10.37 0.92 0.00
N VAL A 27 10.18 1.96 -0.81
CA VAL A 27 10.80 2.05 -2.16
C VAL A 27 12.31 2.00 -2.04
N PHE A 28 12.91 2.86 -1.20
CA PHE A 28 14.35 2.88 -1.02
C PHE A 28 14.90 1.52 -0.59
N ALA A 29 14.28 0.89 0.41
CA ALA A 29 14.74 -0.41 0.93
C ALA A 29 14.67 -1.51 -0.15
N LEU A 30 13.55 -1.58 -0.88
CA LEU A 30 13.35 -2.60 -1.90
C LEU A 30 14.28 -2.40 -3.10
N GLU A 31 14.50 -1.15 -3.56
CA GLU A 31 15.42 -0.85 -4.64
C GLU A 31 16.88 -1.17 -4.27
N VAL A 32 17.31 -0.85 -3.04
CA VAL A 32 18.65 -1.24 -2.53
C VAL A 32 18.80 -2.76 -2.48
N LEU A 33 17.73 -3.48 -2.20
CA LEU A 33 17.70 -4.94 -2.25
C LEU A 33 17.60 -5.50 -3.68
N GLY A 34 17.50 -4.64 -4.71
CA GLY A 34 17.52 -5.01 -6.13
C GLY A 34 16.17 -5.41 -6.71
N HIS A 35 15.06 -5.02 -6.07
CA HIS A 35 13.72 -5.18 -6.64
C HIS A 35 13.33 -3.95 -7.47
N PRO A 36 12.80 -4.11 -8.70
CA PRO A 36 12.05 -3.05 -9.36
C PRO A 36 10.82 -2.68 -8.52
N VAL A 37 10.54 -1.38 -8.35
CA VAL A 37 9.42 -0.94 -7.51
C VAL A 37 8.46 -0.07 -8.29
N TRP A 38 7.16 -0.37 -8.18
CA TRP A 38 6.07 0.47 -8.66
C TRP A 38 5.42 1.12 -7.45
N ALA A 39 5.58 2.42 -7.30
CA ALA A 39 5.11 3.14 -6.12
C ALA A 39 3.83 3.94 -6.43
N LEU A 40 2.71 3.58 -5.80
CA LEU A 40 1.44 4.31 -5.88
C LEU A 40 1.19 5.04 -4.56
N PRO A 41 1.25 6.37 -4.52
CA PRO A 41 0.88 7.13 -3.34
C PRO A 41 -0.63 7.07 -3.08
N THR A 42 -1.05 6.82 -1.85
CA THR A 42 -2.45 6.94 -1.40
C THR A 42 -2.80 8.37 -0.99
N ILE A 43 -1.79 9.11 -0.55
CA ILE A 43 -1.84 10.51 -0.13
C ILE A 43 -0.43 11.09 -0.17
N VAL A 44 -0.31 12.40 -0.41
CA VAL A 44 0.97 13.10 -0.27
C VAL A 44 0.91 14.06 0.92
N LEU A 45 1.92 13.96 1.80
CA LEU A 45 2.06 14.75 3.01
C LEU A 45 3.38 15.52 2.97
N PRO A 46 3.40 16.83 3.30
CA PRO A 46 4.66 17.60 3.42
C PRO A 46 5.62 16.99 4.42
N TRP A 47 5.11 16.49 5.56
CA TRP A 47 5.86 15.78 6.61
C TRP A 47 4.94 14.80 7.36
N HIS A 48 5.53 13.94 8.17
CA HIS A 48 4.78 13.00 9.00
C HIS A 48 3.93 13.77 10.04
N PRO A 49 2.65 13.40 10.25
CA PRO A 49 1.74 14.10 11.17
C PRO A 49 2.26 14.24 12.61
N GLY A 50 3.15 13.35 13.06
CA GLY A 50 3.83 13.47 14.36
C GLY A 50 4.69 14.73 14.53
N HIS A 51 4.98 15.46 13.44
CA HIS A 51 5.69 16.75 13.46
C HIS A 51 4.74 17.96 13.45
N GLY A 52 3.45 17.75 13.61
CA GLY A 52 2.43 18.77 13.62
C GLY A 52 1.51 18.72 12.41
N PRO A 53 0.44 19.54 12.40
CA PRO A 53 -0.54 19.59 11.34
C PRO A 53 0.08 20.07 10.02
N ALA A 54 -0.38 19.48 8.91
CA ALA A 54 0.05 19.83 7.56
C ALA A 54 -1.06 19.60 6.55
N THR A 55 -0.94 20.26 5.41
CA THR A 55 -1.82 20.01 4.25
C THR A 55 -1.74 18.54 3.83
N ARG A 56 -2.89 17.98 3.50
CA ARG A 56 -3.03 16.62 2.97
C ARG A 56 -3.45 16.70 1.52
N LEU A 57 -2.55 16.36 0.60
CA LEU A 57 -2.87 16.28 -0.82
C LEU A 57 -3.51 14.93 -1.10
N ARG A 58 -4.83 14.91 -1.19
CA ARG A 58 -5.63 13.72 -1.47
C ARG A 58 -5.92 13.62 -2.95
N PHE A 59 -5.89 12.42 -3.48
CA PHE A 59 -6.41 12.14 -4.82
C PHE A 59 -7.94 12.06 -4.75
N ALA A 60 -8.62 12.46 -5.83
CA ALA A 60 -10.04 12.12 -5.99
C ALA A 60 -10.16 10.59 -6.06
N ASP A 61 -11.17 10.03 -5.38
CA ASP A 61 -11.35 8.56 -5.32
C ASP A 61 -11.49 7.95 -6.72
N ASP A 62 -12.21 8.63 -7.63
CA ASP A 62 -12.38 8.16 -9.01
C ASP A 62 -11.08 8.17 -9.81
N ASP A 63 -10.15 9.11 -9.54
CA ASP A 63 -8.85 9.13 -10.21
C ASP A 63 -7.92 8.05 -9.65
N PHE A 64 -8.01 7.76 -8.36
CA PHE A 64 -7.30 6.63 -7.76
C PHE A 64 -7.83 5.30 -8.32
N ASP A 65 -9.16 5.14 -8.42
CA ASP A 65 -9.78 3.95 -9.02
C ASP A 65 -9.31 3.74 -10.46
N LYS A 66 -9.27 4.80 -11.30
CA LYS A 66 -8.74 4.70 -12.67
C LYS A 66 -7.27 4.27 -12.71
N ALA A 67 -6.43 4.82 -11.82
CA ALA A 67 -5.03 4.40 -11.75
C ALA A 67 -4.90 2.91 -11.37
N ILE A 68 -5.75 2.40 -10.49
CA ILE A 68 -5.82 0.97 -10.17
C ILE A 68 -6.25 0.15 -11.39
N GLU A 69 -7.27 0.57 -12.14
CA GLU A 69 -7.72 -0.13 -13.35
C GLU A 69 -6.63 -0.13 -14.44
N ASP A 70 -5.88 0.96 -14.59
CA ASP A 70 -4.73 1.02 -15.50
C ASP A 70 -3.64 0.01 -15.09
N LEU A 71 -3.35 -0.13 -13.80
CA LEU A 71 -2.41 -1.12 -13.29
C LEU A 71 -2.90 -2.56 -13.52
N ILE A 72 -4.21 -2.81 -13.34
CA ILE A 72 -4.84 -4.12 -13.60
C ILE A 72 -4.72 -4.47 -15.09
N ALA A 73 -4.92 -3.51 -15.97
CA ALA A 73 -4.82 -3.68 -17.42
C ALA A 73 -3.38 -3.74 -17.93
N ALA A 74 -2.39 -3.39 -17.10
CA ALA A 74 -0.99 -3.31 -17.53
C ALA A 74 -0.48 -4.68 -18.02
N PRO A 75 0.16 -4.75 -19.20
CA PRO A 75 0.68 -6.00 -19.73
C PRO A 75 1.82 -6.59 -18.87
N TRP A 76 2.43 -5.76 -18.03
CA TRP A 76 3.53 -6.14 -17.13
C TRP A 76 3.06 -6.62 -15.75
N LEU A 77 1.76 -6.65 -15.45
CA LEU A 77 1.26 -7.02 -14.12
C LEU A 77 1.76 -8.42 -13.67
N GLY A 78 1.99 -9.32 -14.63
CA GLY A 78 2.54 -10.64 -14.35
C GLY A 78 4.01 -10.66 -13.87
N GLU A 79 4.74 -9.54 -13.98
CA GLU A 79 6.11 -9.39 -13.48
C GLU A 79 6.17 -9.09 -11.98
N VAL A 80 5.01 -8.77 -11.38
CA VAL A 80 4.90 -8.42 -9.97
C VAL A 80 4.94 -9.67 -9.12
N SER A 81 5.89 -9.73 -8.20
CA SER A 81 6.09 -10.84 -7.26
C SER A 81 5.51 -10.55 -5.88
N ALA A 82 5.33 -9.28 -5.53
CA ALA A 82 4.72 -8.89 -4.26
C ALA A 82 3.97 -7.56 -4.36
N ILE A 83 2.97 -7.41 -3.50
CA ILE A 83 2.29 -6.13 -3.25
C ILE A 83 2.40 -5.83 -1.76
N LEU A 84 2.84 -4.63 -1.42
CA LEU A 84 2.91 -4.13 -0.05
C LEU A 84 1.98 -2.93 0.09
N THR A 85 1.03 -3.01 1.02
CA THR A 85 0.17 -1.89 1.37
C THR A 85 0.48 -1.35 2.75
N GLY A 86 0.26 -0.05 2.96
CA GLY A 86 0.40 0.62 4.23
C GLY A 86 -0.72 1.64 4.45
N TYR A 87 -0.39 2.90 4.72
CA TYR A 87 -1.37 3.94 5.01
C TYR A 87 -2.30 4.26 3.84
N PHE A 88 -3.59 4.41 4.12
CA PHE A 88 -4.64 4.81 3.17
C PHE A 88 -5.17 6.22 3.45
N GLY A 89 -5.44 6.96 2.39
CA GLY A 89 -5.93 8.34 2.44
C GLY A 89 -7.46 8.47 2.44
N SER A 90 -8.18 7.43 2.00
CA SER A 90 -9.65 7.37 2.00
C SER A 90 -10.16 5.94 2.19
N SER A 91 -11.42 5.80 2.57
CA SER A 91 -12.10 4.52 2.78
C SER A 91 -12.42 3.76 1.47
N ARG A 92 -12.38 4.43 0.32
CA ARG A 92 -12.60 3.77 -0.98
C ARG A 92 -11.36 3.05 -1.52
N GLN A 93 -10.16 3.53 -1.17
CA GLN A 93 -8.91 2.99 -1.68
C GLN A 93 -8.68 1.50 -1.34
N PRO A 94 -8.98 0.99 -0.12
CA PRO A 94 -8.78 -0.42 0.20
C PRO A 94 -9.52 -1.38 -0.73
N ALA A 95 -10.79 -1.10 -1.06
CA ALA A 95 -11.56 -1.93 -1.97
C ALA A 95 -10.97 -1.94 -3.41
N ALA A 96 -10.50 -0.77 -3.89
CA ALA A 96 -9.81 -0.68 -5.18
C ALA A 96 -8.54 -1.51 -5.20
N VAL A 97 -7.72 -1.40 -4.14
CA VAL A 97 -6.47 -2.17 -4.02
C VAL A 97 -6.73 -3.67 -3.90
N ALA A 98 -7.81 -4.09 -3.24
CA ALA A 98 -8.18 -5.50 -3.19
C ALA A 98 -8.42 -6.08 -4.61
N ARG A 99 -9.03 -5.32 -5.52
CA ARG A 99 -9.19 -5.73 -6.93
C ARG A 99 -7.83 -5.90 -7.63
N LEU A 100 -6.89 -4.96 -7.41
CA LEU A 100 -5.54 -5.08 -7.95
C LEU A 100 -4.82 -6.32 -7.44
N VAL A 101 -4.88 -6.59 -6.14
CA VAL A 101 -4.27 -7.80 -5.54
C VAL A 101 -4.85 -9.07 -6.16
N GLN A 102 -6.17 -9.16 -6.31
CA GLN A 102 -6.84 -10.31 -6.92
C GLN A 102 -6.42 -10.48 -8.38
N ALA A 103 -6.39 -9.39 -9.16
CA ALA A 103 -5.97 -9.44 -10.56
C ALA A 103 -4.48 -9.85 -10.70
N ALA A 104 -3.61 -9.33 -9.84
CA ALA A 104 -2.20 -9.68 -9.83
C ALA A 104 -1.98 -11.16 -9.45
N LYS A 105 -2.70 -11.69 -8.46
CA LYS A 105 -2.66 -13.12 -8.09
C LYS A 105 -3.19 -14.03 -9.23
N GLN A 106 -4.13 -13.56 -10.06
CA GLN A 106 -4.55 -14.30 -11.27
C GLN A 106 -3.45 -14.37 -12.34
N LYS A 107 -2.63 -13.32 -12.46
CA LYS A 107 -1.50 -13.27 -13.41
C LYS A 107 -0.26 -13.99 -12.88
N ASN A 108 -0.03 -13.93 -11.58
CA ASN A 108 1.07 -14.59 -10.88
C ASN A 108 0.52 -15.25 -9.59
N PRO A 109 0.20 -16.56 -9.60
CA PRO A 109 -0.30 -17.27 -8.43
C PRO A 109 0.66 -17.30 -7.23
N ASP A 110 1.97 -17.12 -7.46
CA ASP A 110 2.99 -17.10 -6.41
C ASP A 110 3.19 -15.70 -5.81
N LEU A 111 2.39 -14.70 -6.24
CA LEU A 111 2.45 -13.34 -5.70
C LEU A 111 2.16 -13.33 -4.19
N THR A 112 3.04 -12.66 -3.45
CA THR A 112 2.85 -12.44 -2.00
C THR A 112 2.20 -11.08 -1.75
N TYR A 113 1.07 -11.05 -1.07
CA TYR A 113 0.45 -9.82 -0.61
C TYR A 113 0.74 -9.58 0.87
N VAL A 114 1.40 -8.45 1.16
CA VAL A 114 1.74 -8.00 2.51
C VAL A 114 0.87 -6.80 2.86
N CYS A 115 0.05 -6.94 3.90
CA CYS A 115 -0.79 -5.86 4.42
C CYS A 115 -0.21 -5.32 5.73
N ASP A 116 0.27 -4.08 5.72
CA ASP A 116 0.53 -3.31 6.92
C ASP A 116 -0.70 -2.47 7.24
N PRO A 117 -1.52 -2.86 8.23
CA PRO A 117 -2.81 -2.21 8.47
C PRO A 117 -2.65 -0.92 9.29
N VAL A 118 -1.98 0.07 8.71
CA VAL A 118 -1.64 1.34 9.35
C VAL A 118 -2.89 2.14 9.71
N MET A 119 -3.47 1.89 10.89
CA MET A 119 -4.74 2.49 11.29
C MET A 119 -4.75 3.14 12.68
N GLY A 120 -3.88 2.72 13.58
CA GLY A 120 -3.89 3.21 14.96
C GLY A 120 -2.70 2.73 15.78
N ASP A 121 -2.61 3.21 17.00
CA ASP A 121 -1.62 2.79 18.00
C ASP A 121 -2.22 2.82 19.43
N LEU A 122 -1.39 2.82 20.47
CA LEU A 122 -1.84 2.88 21.87
C LEU A 122 -2.72 4.10 22.19
N GLY A 123 -2.69 5.13 21.36
CA GLY A 123 -3.55 6.33 21.48
C GLY A 123 -4.93 6.17 20.83
N GLY A 124 -5.18 5.08 20.14
CA GLY A 124 -6.42 4.82 19.39
C GLY A 124 -6.24 4.93 17.88
N LEU A 125 -7.35 4.94 17.15
CA LEU A 125 -7.36 5.17 15.70
C LEU A 125 -6.86 6.59 15.37
N TYR A 126 -5.93 6.70 14.42
CA TYR A 126 -5.48 7.99 13.86
C TYR A 126 -5.95 8.20 12.41
N ILE A 127 -6.69 7.23 11.86
CA ILE A 127 -7.43 7.34 10.60
C ILE A 127 -8.94 7.32 10.89
N PRO A 128 -9.80 7.76 9.93
CA PRO A 128 -11.25 7.63 10.06
C PRO A 128 -11.67 6.17 10.26
N LEU A 129 -12.72 5.95 11.06
CA LEU A 129 -13.25 4.62 11.37
C LEU A 129 -13.60 3.84 10.10
N GLU A 130 -14.27 4.49 9.15
CA GLU A 130 -14.66 3.89 7.89
C GLU A 130 -13.45 3.44 7.04
N THR A 131 -12.30 4.09 7.19
CA THR A 131 -11.07 3.66 6.50
C THR A 131 -10.46 2.44 7.21
N ALA A 132 -10.47 2.40 8.54
CA ALA A 132 -10.01 1.25 9.30
C ALA A 132 -10.87 0.01 9.01
N GLU A 133 -12.20 0.18 9.00
CA GLU A 133 -13.13 -0.89 8.63
C GLU A 133 -12.89 -1.39 7.19
N ALA A 134 -12.66 -0.49 6.24
CA ALA A 134 -12.37 -0.88 4.86
C ALA A 134 -11.06 -1.69 4.74
N ILE A 135 -10.01 -1.35 5.50
CA ILE A 135 -8.77 -2.13 5.56
C ILE A 135 -9.07 -3.53 6.12
N ARG A 136 -9.76 -3.60 7.25
CA ARG A 136 -10.14 -4.87 7.90
C ARG A 136 -10.95 -5.76 6.96
N ASP A 137 -11.95 -5.20 6.29
CA ASP A 137 -12.94 -5.98 5.56
C ASP A 137 -12.47 -6.37 4.13
N HIS A 138 -11.62 -5.56 3.49
CA HIS A 138 -11.20 -5.79 2.11
C HIS A 138 -9.76 -6.33 1.99
N LEU A 139 -8.85 -5.95 2.88
CA LEU A 139 -7.42 -6.24 2.70
C LEU A 139 -6.90 -7.35 3.61
N ILE A 140 -7.24 -7.31 4.89
CA ILE A 140 -6.79 -8.34 5.84
C ILE A 140 -7.19 -9.76 5.41
N PRO A 141 -8.45 -10.03 4.94
CA PRO A 141 -8.86 -11.38 4.57
C PRO A 141 -8.11 -11.98 3.38
N ILE A 142 -7.48 -11.17 2.53
CA ILE A 142 -6.76 -11.61 1.33
C ILE A 142 -5.24 -11.54 1.47
N ALA A 143 -4.74 -11.05 2.63
CA ALA A 143 -3.32 -10.93 2.90
C ALA A 143 -2.67 -12.29 3.15
N ASP A 144 -1.51 -12.52 2.54
CA ASP A 144 -0.66 -13.67 2.85
C ASP A 144 0.16 -13.40 4.12
N ILE A 145 0.52 -12.14 4.34
CA ILE A 145 1.23 -11.66 5.52
C ILE A 145 0.57 -10.37 5.98
N ALA A 146 0.30 -10.26 7.28
CA ALA A 146 -0.11 -9.01 7.90
C ALA A 146 0.90 -8.60 8.99
N THR A 147 1.16 -7.29 9.12
CA THR A 147 2.15 -6.75 10.07
C THR A 147 1.51 -5.77 11.07
N PRO A 148 0.40 -6.15 11.74
CA PRO A 148 -0.25 -5.24 12.68
C PRO A 148 0.63 -4.98 13.91
N ASN A 149 0.60 -3.74 14.39
CA ASN A 149 1.08 -3.46 15.75
C ASN A 149 0.08 -4.04 16.78
N ARG A 150 0.43 -3.94 18.07
CA ARG A 150 -0.41 -4.53 19.14
C ARG A 150 -1.84 -3.97 19.17
N TYR A 151 -2.00 -2.65 18.93
CA TYR A 151 -3.32 -2.03 18.91
C TYR A 151 -4.16 -2.51 17.72
N GLU A 152 -3.57 -2.51 16.54
CA GLU A 152 -4.20 -2.97 15.30
C GLU A 152 -4.61 -4.45 15.35
N LEU A 153 -3.79 -5.29 16.00
CA LEU A 153 -4.12 -6.70 16.19
C LEU A 153 -5.29 -6.93 17.14
N GLN A 154 -5.49 -6.02 18.10
CA GLN A 154 -6.57 -6.12 19.09
C GLN A 154 -7.86 -5.46 18.59
N TRP A 155 -7.76 -4.55 17.64
CA TRP A 155 -8.87 -3.83 17.04
C TRP A 155 -9.65 -4.68 16.04
#